data_64bca6eee1ddb3a40b1e3d54f97385a2
#
_entry.id   64bca6eee1ddb3a40b1e3d54f97385a2
#
_cell.length_a   1.000
_cell.length_b   1.000
_cell.length_c   1.000
_cell.angle_alpha   90.00
_cell.angle_beta   90.00
_cell.angle_gamma   90.00
#
_symmetry.space_group_name_H-M   'P 1'
#
loop_
_entity.id
_entity.type
_entity.pdbx_description
1 polymer ?
#
loop_
_entity_poly.entity_id
_entity_poly.type
_entity_poly.pdbx_seq_one_letter_code
_entity_poly.pdbx_strand_id
1 'polypeptide(L)'
;MLLKNITISGLGGVGGYYGAMLVEAARREGLGRTISFVARGAHRAAIEERGLHVRTPERDFTVRPDYLAEDPHDLPPTDLLILATKSYDLEANIQQLRPIITPTTIILPLLNGADITDQIQALLPEARVWDGCVYISGRKPAAGEILLEAEREIFLFGSRGAERSAEERELFALLESVGVHVVNPDDIEESIRKKFLMI
;
A
#
# COMPACT_ATOMS: atom_id res chain seq x y z
N MET A 1 -7.07 17.79 -2.13
CA MET A 1 -6.13 16.64 -1.92
C MET A 1 -6.09 16.36 -0.44
N LEU A 2 -6.66 15.24 -0.03
CA LEU A 2 -6.76 14.79 1.36
C LEU A 2 -5.62 13.82 1.73
N LEU A 3 -5.22 12.98 0.77
CA LEU A 3 -4.14 12.01 0.89
C LEU A 3 -2.86 12.59 0.26
N LYS A 4 -2.26 13.58 0.93
CA LYS A 4 -1.06 14.26 0.41
C LYS A 4 0.19 13.40 0.56
N ASN A 5 0.39 12.79 1.73
CA ASN A 5 1.54 11.95 2.05
C ASN A 5 1.08 10.48 2.15
N ILE A 6 1.53 9.64 1.23
CA ILE A 6 1.23 8.21 1.22
C ILE A 6 2.50 7.42 1.49
N THR A 7 2.48 6.56 2.50
CA THR A 7 3.63 5.72 2.86
C THR A 7 3.31 4.25 2.61
N ILE A 8 4.23 3.53 1.99
CA ILE A 8 4.14 2.10 1.75
C ILE A 8 5.20 1.38 2.59
N SER A 9 4.76 0.47 3.47
CA SER A 9 5.63 -0.42 4.24
C SER A 9 5.47 -1.87 3.77
N GLY A 10 6.61 -2.51 3.48
CA GLY A 10 6.62 -3.88 2.95
C GLY A 10 6.68 -3.92 1.43
N LEU A 11 7.83 -3.59 0.83
CA LEU A 11 8.05 -3.57 -0.62
C LEU A 11 8.35 -4.96 -1.19
N GLY A 12 7.45 -5.92 -0.94
CA GLY A 12 7.38 -7.20 -1.64
C GLY A 12 6.61 -7.09 -2.96
N GLY A 13 6.15 -8.22 -3.50
CA GLY A 13 5.35 -8.25 -4.74
C GLY A 13 4.14 -7.33 -4.69
N VAL A 14 3.39 -7.35 -3.59
CA VAL A 14 2.18 -6.53 -3.39
C VAL A 14 2.55 -5.05 -3.21
N GLY A 15 3.24 -4.72 -2.13
CA GLY A 15 3.51 -3.32 -1.79
C GLY A 15 4.45 -2.64 -2.78
N GLY A 16 5.38 -3.38 -3.39
CA GLY A 16 6.25 -2.84 -4.43
C GLY A 16 5.49 -2.48 -5.70
N TYR A 17 4.55 -3.34 -6.14
CA TYR A 17 3.73 -3.06 -7.30
C TYR A 17 2.81 -1.85 -7.07
N TYR A 18 1.96 -1.91 -6.05
CA TYR A 18 1.01 -0.81 -5.80
C TYR A 18 1.72 0.48 -5.39
N GLY A 19 2.85 0.40 -4.69
CA GLY A 19 3.70 1.55 -4.41
C GLY A 19 4.22 2.22 -5.69
N ALA A 20 4.67 1.42 -6.66
CA ALA A 20 5.10 1.93 -7.96
C ALA A 20 3.95 2.60 -8.75
N MET A 21 2.75 1.98 -8.74
CA MET A 21 1.57 2.56 -9.39
C MET A 21 1.17 3.89 -8.74
N LEU A 22 1.27 4.02 -7.42
CA LEU A 22 1.00 5.27 -6.70
C LEU A 22 2.04 6.35 -7.03
N VAL A 23 3.32 6.00 -7.20
CA VAL A 23 4.34 6.96 -7.66
C VAL A 23 4.00 7.48 -9.07
N GLU A 24 3.60 6.61 -9.99
CA GLU A 24 3.18 7.04 -11.34
C GLU A 24 1.93 7.92 -11.29
N ALA A 25 0.93 7.54 -10.49
CA ALA A 25 -0.30 8.30 -10.34
C ALA A 25 -0.03 9.72 -9.79
N ALA A 26 0.78 9.82 -8.74
CA ALA A 26 1.17 11.11 -8.16
C ALA A 26 1.89 12.02 -9.16
N ARG A 27 2.75 11.45 -10.01
CA ARG A 27 3.44 12.19 -11.06
C ARG A 27 2.51 12.66 -12.16
N ARG A 28 1.56 11.82 -12.58
CA ARG A 28 0.56 12.19 -13.59
C ARG A 28 -0.37 13.29 -13.09
N GLU A 29 -0.77 13.21 -11.81
CA GLU A 29 -1.62 14.20 -11.18
C GLU A 29 -0.93 15.58 -11.10
N GLY A 30 0.38 15.62 -10.81
CA GLY A 30 1.17 16.86 -10.77
C GLY A 30 0.80 17.82 -9.65
N LEU A 31 0.06 17.36 -8.62
CA LEU A 31 -0.44 18.20 -7.52
C LEU A 31 0.46 18.21 -6.28
N GLY A 32 1.67 17.64 -6.37
CA GLY A 32 2.64 17.63 -5.27
C GLY A 32 2.31 16.61 -4.17
N ARG A 33 1.68 15.49 -4.53
CA ARG A 33 1.51 14.32 -3.66
C ARG A 33 2.85 13.65 -3.43
N THR A 34 3.12 13.25 -2.20
CA THR A 34 4.37 12.63 -1.78
C THR A 34 4.18 11.13 -1.54
N ILE A 35 5.01 10.32 -2.18
CA ILE A 35 5.03 8.86 -1.99
C ILE A 35 6.33 8.46 -1.29
N SER A 36 6.19 7.83 -0.13
CA SER A 36 7.30 7.38 0.71
C SER A 36 7.37 5.85 0.75
N PHE A 37 8.57 5.29 0.64
CA PHE A 37 8.81 3.86 0.78
C PHE A 37 9.62 3.56 2.03
N VAL A 38 9.16 2.58 2.81
CA VAL A 38 9.94 1.99 3.90
C VAL A 38 10.59 0.70 3.39
N ALA A 39 11.90 0.70 3.29
CA ALA A 39 12.69 -0.43 2.80
C ALA A 39 14.00 -0.57 3.57
N ARG A 40 14.55 -1.78 3.62
CA ARG A 40 15.79 -2.06 4.35
C ARG A 40 16.80 -2.88 3.55
N GLY A 41 18.06 -2.80 3.98
CA GLY A 41 19.14 -3.62 3.46
C GLY A 41 19.36 -3.50 1.96
N ALA A 42 19.69 -4.61 1.29
CA ALA A 42 20.00 -4.63 -0.14
C ALA A 42 18.85 -4.11 -1.02
N HIS A 43 17.60 -4.31 -0.60
CA HIS A 43 16.43 -3.81 -1.36
C HIS A 43 16.37 -2.29 -1.35
N ARG A 44 16.58 -1.65 -0.18
CA ARG A 44 16.68 -0.20 -0.06
C ARG A 44 17.83 0.34 -0.92
N ALA A 45 19.04 -0.23 -0.77
CA ALA A 45 20.22 0.22 -1.51
C ALA A 45 19.99 0.17 -3.04
N ALA A 46 19.38 -0.91 -3.53
CA ALA A 46 19.08 -1.03 -4.95
C ALA A 46 18.05 0.00 -5.45
N ILE A 47 17.01 0.30 -4.65
CA ILE A 47 16.01 1.32 -5.00
C ILE A 47 16.66 2.72 -4.99
N GLU A 48 17.53 3.01 -4.03
CA GLU A 48 18.25 4.28 -3.92
C GLU A 48 19.13 4.51 -5.15
N GLU A 49 19.88 3.49 -5.56
CA GLU A 49 20.80 3.55 -6.70
C GLU A 49 20.07 3.70 -8.04
N ARG A 50 19.14 2.78 -8.34
CA ARG A 50 18.55 2.64 -9.68
C ARG A 50 17.03 2.78 -9.75
N GLY A 51 16.32 2.99 -8.62
CA GLY A 51 14.88 3.00 -8.54
C GLY A 51 14.28 1.61 -8.33
N LEU A 52 12.97 1.54 -8.16
CA LEU A 52 12.20 0.29 -8.10
C LEU A 52 11.78 -0.08 -9.51
N HIS A 53 12.34 -1.16 -10.03
CA HIS A 53 12.06 -1.70 -11.35
C HIS A 53 10.87 -2.67 -11.26
N VAL A 54 9.85 -2.43 -12.07
CA VAL A 54 8.61 -3.22 -12.09
C VAL A 54 8.38 -3.79 -13.49
N ARG A 55 8.20 -5.09 -13.55
CA ARG A 55 7.83 -5.80 -14.77
C ARG A 55 6.46 -6.46 -14.61
N THR A 56 5.61 -6.25 -15.57
CA THR A 56 4.31 -6.90 -15.73
C THR A 56 4.24 -7.55 -17.12
N PRO A 57 3.22 -8.36 -17.45
CA PRO A 57 3.06 -8.88 -18.81
C PRO A 57 2.97 -7.78 -19.88
N GLU A 58 2.46 -6.59 -19.52
CA GLU A 58 2.20 -5.49 -20.46
C GLU A 58 3.22 -4.36 -20.37
N ARG A 59 3.95 -4.23 -19.25
CA ARG A 59 4.76 -3.05 -18.96
C ARG A 59 6.08 -3.41 -18.29
N ASP A 60 7.09 -2.63 -18.63
CA ASP A 60 8.42 -2.64 -17.99
C ASP A 60 8.81 -1.19 -17.70
N PHE A 61 8.93 -0.83 -16.41
CA PHE A 61 9.15 0.56 -16.00
C PHE A 61 9.87 0.66 -14.66
N THR A 62 10.43 1.84 -14.38
CA THR A 62 11.14 2.12 -13.13
C THR A 62 10.59 3.39 -12.48
N VAL A 63 10.39 3.33 -11.18
CA VAL A 63 9.94 4.49 -10.38
C VAL A 63 10.95 4.82 -9.28
N ARG A 64 10.91 6.07 -8.82
CA ARG A 64 11.60 6.53 -7.61
C ARG A 64 10.58 7.19 -6.70
N PRO A 65 10.46 6.77 -5.43
CA PRO A 65 9.63 7.47 -4.45
C PRO A 65 10.23 8.84 -4.14
N ASP A 66 9.44 9.71 -3.52
CA ASP A 66 9.93 11.01 -3.04
C ASP A 66 10.82 10.83 -1.81
N TYR A 67 10.50 9.88 -0.95
CA TYR A 67 11.30 9.48 0.20
C TYR A 67 11.51 7.96 0.23
N LEU A 68 12.72 7.56 0.58
CA LEU A 68 13.11 6.17 0.78
C LEU A 68 13.85 6.05 2.09
N ALA A 69 13.25 5.45 3.10
CA ALA A 69 13.85 5.34 4.43
C ALA A 69 13.84 3.90 4.97
N GLU A 70 14.80 3.60 5.81
CA GLU A 70 14.82 2.40 6.65
C GLU A 70 14.22 2.73 8.03
N ASP A 71 14.56 3.90 8.57
CA ASP A 71 13.97 4.44 9.78
C ASP A 71 12.80 5.38 9.43
N PRO A 72 11.57 5.09 9.87
CA PRO A 72 10.43 5.95 9.64
C PRO A 72 10.55 7.37 10.24
N HIS A 73 11.44 7.63 11.19
CA HIS A 73 11.72 8.97 11.67
C HIS A 73 12.24 9.93 10.59
N ASP A 74 12.79 9.39 9.51
CA ASP A 74 13.28 10.16 8.36
C ASP A 74 12.15 10.51 7.36
N LEU A 75 10.91 10.11 7.63
CA LEU A 75 9.75 10.31 6.77
C LEU A 75 8.81 11.39 7.33
N PRO A 76 8.09 12.11 6.45
CA PRO A 76 7.02 12.99 6.90
C PRO A 76 5.86 12.20 7.54
N PRO A 77 5.05 12.85 8.42
CA PRO A 77 3.78 12.28 8.86
C PRO A 77 2.93 11.85 7.66
N THR A 78 2.26 10.70 7.77
CA THR A 78 1.53 10.12 6.65
C THR A 78 0.02 10.29 6.79
N ASP A 79 -0.66 10.57 5.68
CA ASP A 79 -2.13 10.61 5.60
C ASP A 79 -2.70 9.21 5.33
N LEU A 80 -2.01 8.42 4.48
CA LEU A 80 -2.36 7.04 4.19
C LEU A 80 -1.13 6.14 4.35
N LEU A 81 -1.24 5.16 5.24
CA LEU A 81 -0.23 4.13 5.48
C LEU A 81 -0.70 2.80 4.89
N ILE A 82 -0.04 2.35 3.82
CA ILE A 82 -0.31 1.04 3.22
C ILE A 82 0.66 0.02 3.82
N LEU A 83 0.09 -1.01 4.47
CA LEU A 83 0.84 -2.12 5.04
C LEU A 83 0.78 -3.34 4.11
N ALA A 84 1.93 -3.79 3.62
CA ALA A 84 2.06 -4.95 2.74
C ALA A 84 3.21 -5.89 3.19
N THR A 85 3.49 -5.91 4.50
CA THR A 85 4.42 -6.83 5.15
C THR A 85 3.80 -8.23 5.29
N LYS A 86 4.53 -9.17 5.84
CA LYS A 86 3.95 -10.46 6.24
C LYS A 86 3.19 -10.31 7.56
N SER A 87 2.14 -11.10 7.75
CA SER A 87 1.28 -11.00 8.95
C SER A 87 2.03 -11.23 10.26
N TYR A 88 3.03 -12.11 10.28
CA TYR A 88 3.86 -12.35 11.46
C TYR A 88 4.78 -11.17 11.83
N ASP A 89 4.98 -10.19 10.94
CA ASP A 89 5.75 -8.96 11.17
C ASP A 89 4.85 -7.77 11.55
N LEU A 90 3.52 -7.93 11.60
CA LEU A 90 2.55 -6.83 11.69
C LEU A 90 2.79 -5.95 12.92
N GLU A 91 2.86 -6.55 14.11
CA GLU A 91 3.04 -5.81 15.37
C GLU A 91 4.36 -5.03 15.38
N ALA A 92 5.46 -5.71 15.05
CA ALA A 92 6.78 -5.07 15.00
C ALA A 92 6.80 -3.92 13.97
N ASN A 93 6.17 -4.11 12.82
CA ASN A 93 6.08 -3.11 11.78
C ASN A 93 5.26 -1.88 12.22
N ILE A 94 4.11 -2.09 12.88
CA ILE A 94 3.31 -1.00 13.44
C ILE A 94 4.10 -0.20 14.49
N GLN A 95 4.82 -0.87 15.39
CA GLN A 95 5.64 -0.20 16.39
C GLN A 95 6.73 0.66 15.75
N GLN A 96 7.38 0.16 14.69
CA GLN A 96 8.38 0.91 13.94
C GLN A 96 7.78 2.14 13.23
N LEU A 97 6.55 2.04 12.73
CA LEU A 97 5.88 3.09 11.96
C LEU A 97 5.20 4.17 12.82
N ARG A 98 5.12 3.98 14.15
CA ARG A 98 4.48 4.97 15.05
C ARG A 98 4.94 6.41 14.85
N PRO A 99 6.22 6.72 14.56
CA PRO A 99 6.66 8.12 14.39
C PRO A 99 5.94 8.89 13.29
N ILE A 100 5.43 8.20 12.27
CA ILE A 100 4.73 8.84 11.13
C ILE A 100 3.20 8.75 11.21
N ILE A 101 2.67 8.01 12.20
CA ILE A 101 1.22 7.85 12.40
C ILE A 101 0.69 9.01 13.23
N THR A 102 -0.32 9.69 12.74
CA THR A 102 -1.04 10.79 13.40
C THR A 102 -2.49 10.38 13.70
N PRO A 103 -3.25 11.12 14.49
CA PRO A 103 -4.67 10.82 14.71
C PRO A 103 -5.55 10.84 13.44
N THR A 104 -5.07 11.46 12.37
CA THR A 104 -5.76 11.53 11.08
C THR A 104 -5.29 10.49 10.07
N THR A 105 -4.21 9.78 10.37
CA THR A 105 -3.66 8.74 9.48
C THR A 105 -4.66 7.61 9.26
N ILE A 106 -4.86 7.26 7.99
CA ILE A 106 -5.61 6.09 7.58
C ILE A 106 -4.63 4.94 7.38
N ILE A 107 -4.93 3.78 7.96
CA ILE A 107 -4.11 2.56 7.79
C ILE A 107 -4.86 1.60 6.89
N LEU A 108 -4.23 1.19 5.78
CA LEU A 108 -4.78 0.25 4.81
C LEU A 108 -3.90 -0.99 4.73
N PRO A 109 -4.28 -2.10 5.38
CA PRO A 109 -3.57 -3.36 5.25
C PRO A 109 -3.88 -4.06 3.92
N LEU A 110 -2.84 -4.59 3.27
CA LEU A 110 -2.96 -5.47 2.11
C LEU A 110 -2.42 -6.88 2.41
N LEU A 111 -2.33 -7.22 3.69
CA LEU A 111 -1.90 -8.53 4.17
C LEU A 111 -3.02 -9.57 3.99
N ASN A 112 -2.63 -10.84 3.83
CA ASN A 112 -3.58 -11.93 3.87
C ASN A 112 -3.99 -12.23 5.32
N GLY A 113 -5.29 -12.38 5.56
CA GLY A 113 -5.90 -12.65 6.85
C GLY A 113 -7.28 -11.99 6.92
N ALA A 114 -8.22 -12.63 7.63
CA ALA A 114 -9.57 -12.09 7.78
C ALA A 114 -9.69 -11.13 8.99
N ASP A 115 -8.72 -11.13 9.88
CA ASP A 115 -8.70 -10.44 11.16
C ASP A 115 -7.61 -9.35 11.26
N ILE A 116 -6.93 -9.03 10.17
CA ILE A 116 -5.80 -8.08 10.15
C ILE A 116 -6.23 -6.69 10.64
N THR A 117 -7.38 -6.21 10.18
CA THR A 117 -7.93 -4.91 10.61
C THR A 117 -8.19 -4.89 12.12
N ASP A 118 -8.75 -5.97 12.66
CA ASP A 118 -9.04 -6.08 14.09
C ASP A 118 -7.75 -6.16 14.93
N GLN A 119 -6.72 -6.84 14.43
CA GLN A 119 -5.38 -6.85 15.05
C GLN A 119 -4.76 -5.44 15.08
N ILE A 120 -4.84 -4.69 13.97
CA ILE A 120 -4.34 -3.31 13.91
C ILE A 120 -5.13 -2.43 14.90
N GLN A 121 -6.46 -2.56 14.92
CA GLN A 121 -7.31 -1.79 15.82
C GLN A 121 -7.01 -2.08 17.30
N ALA A 122 -6.66 -3.34 17.64
CA ALA A 122 -6.23 -3.69 19.00
C ALA A 122 -4.88 -3.05 19.39
N LEU A 123 -3.94 -2.90 18.43
CA LEU A 123 -2.64 -2.26 18.66
C LEU A 123 -2.72 -0.73 18.67
N LEU A 124 -3.66 -0.16 17.95
CA LEU A 124 -3.90 1.26 17.77
C LEU A 124 -5.40 1.57 17.86
N PRO A 125 -5.99 1.61 19.07
CA PRO A 125 -7.45 1.74 19.25
C PRO A 125 -8.07 2.99 18.60
N GLU A 126 -7.31 4.09 18.54
CA GLU A 126 -7.77 5.37 17.99
C GLU A 126 -7.47 5.53 16.49
N ALA A 127 -6.84 4.53 15.84
CA ALA A 127 -6.48 4.63 14.44
C ALA A 127 -7.71 4.49 13.52
N ARG A 128 -7.66 5.21 12.40
CA ARG A 128 -8.61 5.03 11.28
C ARG A 128 -8.09 3.88 10.42
N VAL A 129 -8.70 2.70 10.52
CA VAL A 129 -8.28 1.53 9.75
C VAL A 129 -9.32 1.22 8.68
N TRP A 130 -8.89 1.12 7.44
CA TRP A 130 -9.69 0.57 6.35
C TRP A 130 -9.43 -0.92 6.20
N ASP A 131 -10.38 -1.62 5.67
CA ASP A 131 -10.18 -2.98 5.21
C ASP A 131 -9.62 -2.98 3.78
N GLY A 132 -8.71 -3.91 3.49
CA GLY A 132 -8.14 -4.06 2.16
C GLY A 132 -7.78 -5.49 1.82
N CYS A 133 -7.98 -5.86 0.59
CA CYS A 133 -7.45 -7.11 0.07
C CYS A 133 -7.13 -7.01 -1.43
N VAL A 134 -6.19 -7.83 -1.88
CA VAL A 134 -5.75 -7.81 -3.27
C VAL A 134 -5.72 -9.22 -3.84
N TYR A 135 -6.15 -9.36 -5.10
CA TYR A 135 -5.91 -10.55 -5.90
C TYR A 135 -4.78 -10.22 -6.85
N ILE A 136 -3.59 -10.73 -6.57
CA ILE A 136 -2.37 -10.39 -7.31
C ILE A 136 -1.38 -11.55 -7.19
N SER A 137 -0.71 -11.90 -8.28
CA SER A 137 0.44 -12.79 -8.29
C SER A 137 1.69 -11.99 -8.59
N GLY A 138 2.35 -11.54 -7.53
CA GLY A 138 3.55 -10.72 -7.63
C GLY A 138 4.64 -11.20 -6.68
N ARG A 139 5.88 -11.08 -7.13
CA ARG A 139 7.06 -11.44 -6.32
C ARG A 139 8.20 -10.44 -6.49
N LYS A 140 9.16 -10.53 -5.58
CA LYS A 140 10.42 -9.79 -5.62
C LYS A 140 11.54 -10.76 -6.04
N PRO A 141 11.88 -10.82 -7.34
CA PRO A 141 12.90 -11.76 -7.82
C PRO A 141 14.31 -11.39 -7.36
N ALA A 142 14.59 -10.10 -7.24
CA ALA A 142 15.85 -9.56 -6.78
C ALA A 142 15.67 -8.25 -6.01
N ALA A 143 16.74 -7.74 -5.41
CA ALA A 143 16.75 -6.44 -4.77
C ALA A 143 16.47 -5.32 -5.79
N GLY A 144 15.51 -4.45 -5.50
CA GLY A 144 15.07 -3.37 -6.39
C GLY A 144 14.16 -3.82 -7.54
N GLU A 145 13.71 -5.09 -7.56
CA GLU A 145 12.89 -5.62 -8.66
C GLU A 145 11.56 -6.18 -8.16
N ILE A 146 10.49 -5.90 -8.89
CA ILE A 146 9.16 -6.49 -8.71
C ILE A 146 8.72 -7.12 -10.04
N LEU A 147 8.19 -8.33 -9.95
CA LEU A 147 7.61 -9.03 -11.09
C LEU A 147 6.15 -9.37 -10.79
N LEU A 148 5.26 -8.89 -11.63
CA LEU A 148 3.86 -9.28 -11.66
C LEU A 148 3.70 -10.37 -12.72
N GLU A 149 3.13 -11.51 -12.34
CA GLU A 149 2.99 -12.67 -13.23
C GLU A 149 1.56 -12.80 -13.79
N ALA A 150 0.58 -12.18 -13.10
CA ALA A 150 -0.81 -12.21 -13.55
C ALA A 150 -1.11 -11.06 -14.52
N GLU A 151 -1.93 -11.37 -15.54
CA GLU A 151 -2.45 -10.36 -16.48
C GLU A 151 -3.52 -9.45 -15.83
N ARG A 152 -4.10 -9.89 -14.73
CA ARG A 152 -5.13 -9.16 -14.01
C ARG A 152 -4.86 -9.19 -12.51
N GLU A 153 -4.98 -8.03 -11.90
CA GLU A 153 -5.02 -7.86 -10.45
C GLU A 153 -6.33 -7.18 -10.06
N ILE A 154 -6.73 -7.35 -8.81
CA ILE A 154 -7.87 -6.62 -8.24
C ILE A 154 -7.44 -6.04 -6.90
N PHE A 155 -7.65 -4.74 -6.73
CA PHE A 155 -7.43 -4.02 -5.49
C PHE A 155 -8.77 -3.68 -4.86
N LEU A 156 -9.10 -4.32 -3.74
CA LEU A 156 -10.33 -4.04 -2.99
C LEU A 156 -9.98 -3.31 -1.71
N PHE A 157 -10.74 -2.27 -1.39
CA PHE A 157 -10.59 -1.56 -0.13
C PHE A 157 -11.86 -0.79 0.23
N GLY A 158 -11.98 -0.42 1.50
CA GLY A 158 -13.06 0.43 2.00
C GLY A 158 -13.06 0.53 3.51
N SER A 159 -13.77 1.51 4.04
CA SER A 159 -14.11 1.59 5.45
C SER A 159 -15.31 0.68 5.76
N ARG A 160 -15.43 0.27 7.02
CA ARG A 160 -16.62 -0.45 7.53
C ARG A 160 -17.76 0.54 7.75
N GLY A 161 -18.39 1.02 6.68
CA GLY A 161 -19.47 2.00 6.75
C GLY A 161 -20.28 2.05 5.47
N ALA A 162 -21.49 2.63 5.56
CA ALA A 162 -22.44 2.67 4.44
C ALA A 162 -22.07 3.71 3.36
N GLU A 163 -21.30 4.74 3.72
CA GLU A 163 -20.94 5.82 2.80
C GLU A 163 -19.43 5.89 2.58
N ARG A 164 -19.04 5.98 1.32
CA ARG A 164 -17.64 6.16 0.93
C ARG A 164 -17.13 7.55 1.32
N SER A 165 -16.03 7.58 2.05
CA SER A 165 -15.38 8.83 2.43
C SER A 165 -14.81 9.58 1.21
N ALA A 166 -14.46 10.85 1.40
CA ALA A 166 -13.80 11.61 0.36
C ALA A 166 -12.39 11.08 0.05
N GLU A 167 -11.71 10.57 1.07
CA GLU A 167 -10.38 9.93 0.96
C GLU A 167 -10.46 8.61 0.18
N GLU A 168 -11.52 7.80 0.38
CA GLU A 168 -11.74 6.57 -0.40
C GLU A 168 -11.93 6.89 -1.89
N ARG A 169 -12.76 7.90 -2.20
CA ARG A 169 -12.95 8.36 -3.59
C ARG A 169 -11.66 8.87 -4.21
N GLU A 170 -10.83 9.58 -3.42
CA GLU A 170 -9.54 10.10 -3.87
C GLU A 170 -8.56 8.96 -4.19
N LEU A 171 -8.41 7.97 -3.30
CA LEU A 171 -7.55 6.81 -3.55
C LEU A 171 -8.03 5.97 -4.74
N PHE A 172 -9.35 5.78 -4.86
CA PHE A 172 -9.95 5.07 -5.98
C PHE A 172 -9.57 5.73 -7.32
N ALA A 173 -9.84 7.03 -7.46
CA ALA A 173 -9.52 7.77 -8.68
C ALA A 173 -8.01 7.79 -8.98
N LEU A 174 -7.17 7.89 -7.95
CA LEU A 174 -5.73 7.88 -8.09
C LEU A 174 -5.21 6.57 -8.69
N LEU A 175 -5.63 5.44 -8.15
CA LEU A 175 -5.24 4.10 -8.62
C LEU A 175 -5.82 3.79 -10.01
N GLU A 176 -7.09 4.13 -10.24
CA GLU A 176 -7.75 3.94 -11.54
C GLU A 176 -7.05 4.73 -12.66
N SER A 177 -6.53 5.94 -12.35
CA SER A 177 -5.84 6.81 -13.31
C SER A 177 -4.59 6.17 -13.95
N VAL A 178 -4.03 5.16 -13.32
CA VAL A 178 -2.83 4.43 -13.79
C VAL A 178 -3.13 3.00 -14.22
N GLY A 179 -4.43 2.65 -14.30
CA GLY A 179 -4.89 1.36 -14.83
C GLY A 179 -4.97 0.23 -13.81
N VAL A 180 -4.89 0.51 -12.51
CA VAL A 180 -5.15 -0.49 -11.47
C VAL A 180 -6.64 -0.80 -11.45
N HIS A 181 -7.00 -2.09 -11.48
CA HIS A 181 -8.39 -2.50 -11.35
C HIS A 181 -8.84 -2.42 -9.89
N VAL A 182 -9.43 -1.28 -9.54
CA VAL A 182 -9.87 -0.97 -8.19
C VAL A 182 -11.34 -1.29 -8.00
N VAL A 183 -11.67 -1.91 -6.89
CA VAL A 183 -13.05 -2.15 -6.47
C VAL A 183 -13.23 -1.64 -5.04
N ASN A 184 -14.22 -0.81 -4.84
CA ASN A 184 -14.68 -0.39 -3.51
C ASN A 184 -16.07 -0.99 -3.31
N PRO A 185 -16.17 -2.21 -2.74
CA PRO A 185 -17.42 -2.94 -2.60
C PRO A 185 -18.29 -2.34 -1.50
N ASP A 186 -19.62 -2.57 -1.58
CA ASP A 186 -20.56 -2.13 -0.54
C ASP A 186 -20.32 -2.84 0.79
N ASP A 187 -19.83 -4.10 0.75
CA ASP A 187 -19.40 -4.88 1.92
C ASP A 187 -17.97 -5.42 1.70
N ILE A 188 -17.00 -4.67 2.21
CA ILE A 188 -15.60 -5.05 2.13
C ILE A 188 -15.27 -6.24 3.03
N GLU A 189 -15.92 -6.37 4.19
CA GLU A 189 -15.68 -7.48 5.11
C GLU A 189 -16.15 -8.81 4.51
N GLU A 190 -17.29 -8.82 3.81
CA GLU A 190 -17.74 -10.00 3.05
C GLU A 190 -16.73 -10.38 1.96
N SER A 191 -16.21 -9.38 1.25
CA SER A 191 -15.20 -9.60 0.19
C SER A 191 -13.91 -10.22 0.74
N ILE A 192 -13.43 -9.75 1.89
CA ILE A 192 -12.24 -10.30 2.58
C ILE A 192 -12.51 -11.74 3.04
N ARG A 193 -13.67 -11.99 3.65
CA ARG A 193 -14.06 -13.35 4.10
C ARG A 193 -14.14 -14.33 2.93
N LYS A 194 -14.74 -13.92 1.82
CA LYS A 194 -14.78 -14.74 0.58
C LYS A 194 -13.38 -15.07 0.10
N LYS A 195 -12.48 -14.08 0.02
CA LYS A 195 -11.10 -14.32 -0.37
C LYS A 195 -10.39 -15.28 0.57
N PHE A 196 -10.53 -15.10 1.89
CA PHE A 196 -9.88 -15.95 2.89
C PHE A 196 -10.28 -17.43 2.76
N LEU A 197 -11.51 -17.72 2.34
CA LEU A 197 -11.97 -19.09 2.09
C LEU A 197 -11.39 -19.71 0.80
N MET A 198 -10.75 -18.91 -0.05
CA MET A 198 -10.20 -19.34 -1.35
C MET A 198 -8.67 -19.59 -1.32
N ILE A 199 -7.98 -19.15 -0.26
CA ILE A 199 -6.53 -19.27 -0.08
C ILE A 199 -6.19 -20.15 1.12
#